data_6c824ea069a369d31b0548f9cccbf4a5
#
_entry.id   6c824ea069a369d31b0548f9cccbf4a5
#
_cell.length_a   1.000
_cell.length_b   1.000
_cell.length_c   1.000
_cell.angle_alpha   90.00
_cell.angle_beta   90.00
_cell.angle_gamma   90.00
#
_symmetry.space_group_name_H-M   'P 1'
#
loop_
_entity.id
_entity.type
_entity.pdbx_description
1 polymer ?
#
loop_
_entity_poly.entity_id
_entity_poly.type
_entity_poly.pdbx_seq_one_letter_code
_entity_poly.pdbx_strand_id
1 'polypeptide(L)'
;EISACLVGSEMCIRDRVKHFGLKKLFEDINVTGTKNIVNFCLHNDKRLIHCSTISVSGFGDKNEFTITPNADESRDFSEQDLFINQDLKGIYGITKYKAEMIVLEAIENGLNAQILRIGNLTNRYSDGMFQINVDENAFAKRIQSFVEIGAFPKYLLQHAIELTPVDLCAESIIRILEYSSNCNVFHIYNPNLVSIRLLYNTPVSYTHLRA
;
A
#
# COMPACT_ATOMS: atom_id res chain seq x y z
N GLU A 1 15.72 6.10 -17.41
CA GLU A 1 15.49 4.88 -18.20
C GLU A 1 14.12 4.33 -17.80
N ILE A 2 13.14 4.50 -18.69
CA ILE A 2 11.89 3.76 -18.66
C ILE A 2 12.25 2.38 -19.23
N SER A 3 12.72 1.51 -18.37
CA SER A 3 13.12 0.16 -18.73
C SER A 3 11.88 -0.70 -18.91
N ALA A 4 11.62 -1.05 -20.17
CA ALA A 4 10.74 -2.11 -20.61
C ALA A 4 9.30 -2.04 -20.03
N CYS A 5 8.54 -1.14 -20.54
CA CYS A 5 7.10 -1.22 -20.53
C CYS A 5 6.66 -2.14 -21.66
N LEU A 6 5.72 -3.01 -21.37
CA LEU A 6 5.25 -4.06 -22.26
C LEU A 6 4.16 -3.55 -23.20
N VAL A 7 4.15 -4.10 -24.39
CA VAL A 7 3.17 -3.77 -25.44
C VAL A 7 1.82 -4.43 -25.11
N GLY A 8 0.78 -3.60 -24.95
CA GLY A 8 -0.60 -4.07 -24.92
C GLY A 8 -1.43 -3.76 -23.67
N SER A 9 -0.90 -3.94 -22.49
CA SER A 9 -1.41 -3.40 -21.22
C SER A 9 -0.24 -3.28 -20.27
N GLU A 10 0.16 -2.05 -20.01
CA GLU A 10 1.41 -1.81 -19.32
C GLU A 10 1.19 -1.74 -17.81
N MET A 11 1.76 -2.70 -17.10
CA MET A 11 1.91 -2.63 -15.66
C MET A 11 3.26 -2.00 -15.33
N CYS A 12 3.29 -0.69 -15.10
CA CYS A 12 4.48 -0.04 -14.58
C CYS A 12 4.55 -0.26 -13.06
N ILE A 13 5.17 -1.37 -12.62
CA ILE A 13 5.41 -1.68 -11.22
C ILE A 13 6.76 -1.09 -10.84
N ARG A 14 6.85 0.24 -10.74
CA ARG A 14 8.04 0.89 -10.21
C ARG A 14 7.66 1.82 -9.08
N ASP A 15 7.33 1.20 -7.94
CA ASP A 15 7.07 1.90 -6.69
C ASP A 15 8.23 1.66 -5.72
N ARG A 16 8.63 2.69 -4.99
CA ARG A 16 9.59 2.51 -3.91
C ARG A 16 8.85 2.36 -2.59
N VAL A 17 8.65 1.12 -2.22
CA VAL A 17 7.86 0.71 -1.03
C VAL A 17 8.70 0.73 0.26
N LYS A 18 10.00 1.05 0.21
CA LYS A 18 10.86 1.07 1.41
C LYS A 18 10.49 2.28 2.29
N HIS A 19 10.36 2.05 3.59
CA HIS A 19 10.03 3.11 4.55
C HIS A 19 11.20 4.08 4.83
N PHE A 20 12.43 3.73 4.43
CA PHE A 20 13.66 4.50 4.67
C PHE A 20 14.47 4.66 3.40
N GLY A 21 15.07 5.83 3.23
CA GLY A 21 15.97 6.12 2.11
C GLY A 21 16.09 7.61 1.82
N LEU A 22 16.83 7.94 0.75
CA LEU A 22 17.01 9.33 0.33
C LEU A 22 15.66 9.90 -0.17
N LYS A 23 15.21 10.99 0.42
CA LYS A 23 13.96 11.69 0.08
C LYS A 23 13.84 11.95 -1.41
N LYS A 24 14.92 12.43 -2.03
CA LYS A 24 14.96 12.72 -3.48
C LYS A 24 14.58 11.52 -4.31
N LEU A 25 15.08 10.32 -3.96
CA LEU A 25 14.80 9.11 -4.73
C LEU A 25 13.31 8.70 -4.65
N PHE A 26 12.67 8.91 -3.50
CA PHE A 26 11.23 8.69 -3.37
C PHE A 26 10.42 9.69 -4.18
N GLU A 27 10.82 10.97 -4.17
CA GLU A 27 10.16 11.99 -4.96
C GLU A 27 10.34 11.76 -6.47
N ASP A 28 11.54 11.39 -6.90
CA ASP A 28 11.83 11.10 -8.32
C ASP A 28 11.01 9.90 -8.82
N ILE A 29 10.89 8.84 -8.01
CA ILE A 29 10.19 7.62 -8.43
C ILE A 29 8.67 7.78 -8.25
N ASN A 30 8.21 8.11 -7.03
CA ASN A 30 6.78 8.05 -6.72
C ASN A 30 6.02 9.28 -7.23
N VAL A 31 6.64 10.46 -7.27
CA VAL A 31 5.98 11.71 -7.67
C VAL A 31 6.26 12.02 -9.14
N THR A 32 7.53 12.18 -9.50
CA THR A 32 7.92 12.51 -10.89
C THR A 32 7.57 11.37 -11.83
N GLY A 33 7.79 10.10 -11.42
CA GLY A 33 7.37 8.93 -12.17
C GLY A 33 5.87 8.92 -12.44
N THR A 34 5.04 9.17 -11.43
CA THR A 34 3.58 9.27 -11.60
C THR A 34 3.21 10.39 -12.58
N LYS A 35 3.82 11.57 -12.45
CA LYS A 35 3.58 12.69 -13.39
C LYS A 35 3.89 12.30 -14.83
N ASN A 36 4.98 11.59 -15.07
CA ASN A 36 5.37 11.13 -16.40
C ASN A 36 4.34 10.14 -16.97
N ILE A 37 3.85 9.19 -16.17
CA ILE A 37 2.82 8.23 -16.59
C ILE A 37 1.48 8.94 -16.85
N VAL A 38 1.08 9.87 -16.01
CA VAL A 38 -0.12 10.69 -16.22
C VAL A 38 -0.05 11.43 -17.56
N ASN A 39 1.06 12.11 -17.82
CA ASN A 39 1.28 12.80 -19.09
C ASN A 39 1.23 11.85 -20.29
N PHE A 40 1.86 10.67 -20.16
CA PHE A 40 1.79 9.64 -21.21
C PHE A 40 0.35 9.20 -21.47
N CYS A 41 -0.43 8.93 -20.41
CA CYS A 41 -1.82 8.48 -20.53
C CYS A 41 -2.71 9.56 -21.18
N LEU A 42 -2.56 10.83 -20.79
CA LEU A 42 -3.28 11.95 -21.37
C LEU A 42 -2.96 12.13 -22.87
N HIS A 43 -1.67 12.06 -23.25
CA HIS A 43 -1.27 12.25 -24.66
C HIS A 43 -1.68 11.10 -25.57
N ASN A 44 -1.84 9.89 -25.03
CA ASN A 44 -2.11 8.70 -25.81
C ASN A 44 -3.52 8.13 -25.57
N ASP A 45 -4.39 8.87 -24.89
CA ASP A 45 -5.76 8.43 -24.54
C ASP A 45 -5.78 7.04 -23.88
N LYS A 46 -4.98 6.86 -22.83
CA LYS A 46 -4.87 5.61 -22.09
C LYS A 46 -5.50 5.72 -20.72
N ARG A 47 -6.19 4.65 -20.30
CA ARG A 47 -6.67 4.50 -18.93
C ARG A 47 -5.49 4.28 -17.98
N LEU A 48 -5.52 4.94 -16.84
CA LEU A 48 -4.52 4.78 -15.78
C LEU A 48 -5.12 4.08 -14.55
N ILE A 49 -4.44 3.03 -14.08
CA ILE A 49 -4.68 2.46 -12.76
C ILE A 49 -3.50 2.79 -11.87
N HIS A 50 -3.73 3.64 -10.88
CA HIS A 50 -2.69 4.07 -9.95
C HIS A 50 -2.77 3.25 -8.66
N CYS A 51 -1.79 2.36 -8.45
CA CYS A 51 -1.65 1.64 -7.18
C CYS A 51 -1.10 2.58 -6.10
N SER A 52 -1.95 2.95 -5.17
CA SER A 52 -1.61 3.73 -3.99
C SER A 52 -1.60 2.84 -2.73
N THR A 53 -1.68 3.41 -1.56
CA THR A 53 -1.61 2.71 -0.28
C THR A 53 -2.59 3.30 0.72
N ILE A 54 -3.11 2.47 1.63
CA ILE A 54 -3.89 2.97 2.77
C ILE A 54 -3.07 3.89 3.70
N SER A 55 -1.74 3.86 3.60
CA SER A 55 -0.86 4.76 4.40
C SER A 55 -1.06 6.25 4.10
N VAL A 56 -1.77 6.60 3.03
CA VAL A 56 -2.15 8.01 2.76
C VAL A 56 -3.20 8.53 3.75
N SER A 57 -3.90 7.64 4.46
CA SER A 57 -4.82 8.03 5.55
C SER A 57 -4.10 8.60 6.78
N GLY A 58 -2.76 8.48 6.83
CA GLY A 58 -1.96 8.86 7.98
C GLY A 58 -1.97 7.81 9.08
N PHE A 59 -1.28 8.10 10.18
CA PHE A 59 -1.23 7.25 11.36
C PHE A 59 -2.13 7.86 12.44
N GLY A 60 -3.15 7.13 12.85
CA GLY A 60 -4.12 7.58 13.88
C GLY A 60 -3.53 7.60 15.29
N ASP A 61 -2.41 6.92 15.54
CA ASP A 61 -1.69 6.94 16.81
C ASP A 61 -0.17 6.92 16.57
N LYS A 62 0.60 7.37 17.57
CA LYS A 62 2.05 7.58 17.53
C LYS A 62 2.90 6.31 17.31
N ASN A 63 2.28 5.17 17.04
CA ASN A 63 2.93 3.88 16.87
C ASN A 63 2.91 3.44 15.41
N GLU A 64 4.09 3.26 14.82
CA GLU A 64 4.33 2.85 13.43
C GLU A 64 3.72 1.50 13.00
N PHE A 65 3.00 0.80 13.89
CA PHE A 65 2.44 -0.52 13.65
C PHE A 65 0.92 -0.54 13.45
N THR A 66 0.23 0.50 13.84
CA THR A 66 -1.21 0.58 13.68
C THR A 66 -1.53 1.50 12.54
N ILE A 67 -1.95 0.96 11.42
CA ILE A 67 -2.74 1.68 10.46
C ILE A 67 -4.16 1.68 11.01
N THR A 68 -4.39 2.52 12.01
CA THR A 68 -5.75 2.96 12.27
C THR A 68 -5.97 4.14 11.34
N PRO A 69 -6.94 4.06 10.43
CA PRO A 69 -7.33 5.24 9.67
C PRO A 69 -7.96 6.20 10.65
N ASN A 70 -7.18 7.17 11.17
CA ASN A 70 -7.74 8.41 11.77
C ASN A 70 -6.75 9.16 12.63
N ALA A 71 -6.37 10.35 12.18
CA ALA A 71 -5.78 11.37 13.04
C ALA A 71 -6.84 12.15 13.82
N ASP A 72 -8.08 12.12 13.37
CA ASP A 72 -9.25 12.63 14.09
C ASP A 72 -10.08 11.43 14.51
N GLU A 73 -10.12 11.10 15.79
CA GLU A 73 -10.88 9.98 16.35
C GLU A 73 -12.40 10.04 16.04
N SER A 74 -12.86 11.12 15.43
CA SER A 74 -14.26 11.36 15.12
C SER A 74 -14.69 10.97 13.71
N ARG A 75 -13.78 10.70 12.77
CA ARG A 75 -14.11 10.47 11.36
C ARG A 75 -13.22 9.45 10.67
N ASP A 76 -13.87 8.48 10.02
CA ASP A 76 -13.19 7.51 9.16
C ASP A 76 -12.66 8.16 7.87
N PHE A 77 -11.46 7.76 7.44
CA PHE A 77 -10.89 8.16 6.17
C PHE A 77 -11.53 7.36 5.04
N SER A 78 -12.33 8.03 4.22
CA SER A 78 -13.10 7.41 3.14
C SER A 78 -12.39 7.52 1.78
N GLU A 79 -12.95 6.88 0.76
CA GLU A 79 -12.48 7.02 -0.63
C GLU A 79 -12.63 8.44 -1.17
N GLN A 80 -13.53 9.25 -0.60
CA GLN A 80 -13.75 10.65 -1.00
C GLN A 80 -12.73 11.60 -0.36
N ASP A 81 -12.00 11.13 0.65
CA ASP A 81 -11.05 11.97 1.37
C ASP A 81 -9.67 11.91 0.72
N LEU A 82 -9.04 13.06 0.56
CA LEU A 82 -7.62 13.19 0.25
C LEU A 82 -6.86 13.77 1.43
N PHE A 83 -7.36 14.86 2.01
CA PHE A 83 -6.75 15.54 3.14
C PHE A 83 -7.79 15.91 4.19
N ILE A 84 -7.63 15.36 5.39
CA ILE A 84 -8.48 15.63 6.57
C ILE A 84 -7.62 16.01 7.78
N ASN A 85 -6.48 16.67 7.55
CA ASN A 85 -5.45 16.98 8.55
C ASN A 85 -4.78 15.73 9.16
N GLN A 86 -4.78 14.60 8.45
CA GLN A 86 -4.09 13.40 8.88
C GLN A 86 -2.57 13.61 9.00
N ASP A 87 -1.97 13.01 10.02
CA ASP A 87 -0.54 13.06 10.25
C ASP A 87 0.20 12.10 9.30
N LEU A 88 0.64 12.61 8.16
CA LEU A 88 1.43 11.86 7.19
C LEU A 88 2.87 11.75 7.68
N LYS A 89 3.19 10.62 8.30
CA LYS A 89 4.55 10.29 8.72
C LYS A 89 5.23 9.39 7.69
N GLY A 90 6.53 9.59 7.55
CA GLY A 90 7.35 8.81 6.65
C GLY A 90 7.27 9.27 5.20
N ILE A 91 8.42 9.17 4.54
CA ILE A 91 8.60 9.64 3.16
C ILE A 91 7.72 8.87 2.16
N TYR A 92 7.42 7.60 2.44
CA TYR A 92 6.59 6.77 1.58
C TYR A 92 5.16 7.31 1.52
N GLY A 93 4.48 7.45 2.67
CA GLY A 93 3.10 7.97 2.71
C GLY A 93 2.98 9.37 2.11
N ILE A 94 3.93 10.27 2.42
CA ILE A 94 3.96 11.62 1.87
C ILE A 94 4.09 11.62 0.34
N THR A 95 4.96 10.77 -0.23
CA THR A 95 5.16 10.74 -1.68
C THR A 95 4.02 10.05 -2.42
N LYS A 96 3.37 9.04 -1.81
CA LYS A 96 2.16 8.43 -2.36
C LYS A 96 0.98 9.40 -2.33
N TYR A 97 0.81 10.16 -1.25
CA TYR A 97 -0.18 11.25 -1.17
C TYR A 97 0.02 12.29 -2.28
N LYS A 98 1.28 12.76 -2.49
CA LYS A 98 1.58 13.70 -3.59
C LYS A 98 1.27 13.10 -4.97
N ALA A 99 1.52 11.80 -5.15
CA ALA A 99 1.20 11.10 -6.39
C ALA A 99 -0.33 11.04 -6.61
N GLU A 100 -1.12 10.77 -5.57
CA GLU A 100 -2.59 10.82 -5.67
C GLU A 100 -3.11 12.20 -6.07
N MET A 101 -2.55 13.28 -5.51
CA MET A 101 -2.91 14.64 -5.92
C MET A 101 -2.74 14.87 -7.41
N ILE A 102 -1.62 14.40 -8.00
CA ILE A 102 -1.34 14.52 -9.44
C ILE A 102 -2.38 13.74 -10.25
N VAL A 103 -2.72 12.53 -9.81
CA VAL A 103 -3.70 11.68 -10.53
C VAL A 103 -5.11 12.27 -10.42
N LEU A 104 -5.52 12.77 -9.24
CA LEU A 104 -6.84 13.40 -9.04
C LEU A 104 -6.99 14.68 -9.88
N GLU A 105 -5.97 15.54 -9.89
CA GLU A 105 -5.95 16.72 -10.77
C GLU A 105 -6.07 16.33 -12.25
N ALA A 106 -5.41 15.26 -12.67
CA ALA A 106 -5.51 14.76 -14.03
C ALA A 106 -6.91 14.20 -14.35
N ILE A 107 -7.57 13.52 -13.40
CA ILE A 107 -8.95 13.05 -13.54
C ILE A 107 -9.90 14.24 -13.74
N GLU A 108 -9.76 15.31 -12.97
CA GLU A 108 -10.53 16.55 -13.13
C GLU A 108 -10.32 17.16 -14.52
N ASN A 109 -9.15 16.97 -15.12
CA ASN A 109 -8.80 17.39 -16.47
C ASN A 109 -9.13 16.35 -17.56
N GLY A 110 -9.90 15.31 -17.23
CA GLY A 110 -10.45 14.35 -18.20
C GLY A 110 -9.66 13.05 -18.37
N LEU A 111 -8.63 12.79 -17.54
CA LEU A 111 -7.96 11.50 -17.55
C LEU A 111 -8.90 10.40 -17.04
N ASN A 112 -9.06 9.33 -17.84
CA ASN A 112 -9.71 8.11 -17.35
C ASN A 112 -8.76 7.36 -16.42
N ALA A 113 -8.90 7.56 -15.11
CA ALA A 113 -8.04 6.93 -14.14
C ALA A 113 -8.78 6.47 -12.88
N GLN A 114 -8.19 5.48 -12.21
CA GLN A 114 -8.62 5.00 -10.90
C GLN A 114 -7.42 4.89 -9.96
N ILE A 115 -7.65 5.21 -8.69
CA ILE A 115 -6.68 5.11 -7.60
C ILE A 115 -7.09 3.95 -6.70
N LEU A 116 -6.18 3.02 -6.46
CA LEU A 116 -6.39 1.87 -5.61
C LEU A 116 -5.51 2.00 -4.37
N ARG A 117 -6.11 2.32 -3.22
CA ARG A 117 -5.42 2.41 -1.92
C ARG A 117 -5.34 1.02 -1.32
N ILE A 118 -4.21 0.37 -1.54
CA ILE A 118 -3.96 -1.03 -1.20
C ILE A 118 -3.45 -1.13 0.24
N GLY A 119 -3.94 -2.13 0.98
CA GLY A 119 -3.52 -2.48 2.32
C GLY A 119 -2.13 -3.13 2.40
N ASN A 120 -1.78 -3.63 3.58
CA ASN A 120 -0.51 -4.35 3.78
C ASN A 120 -0.59 -5.73 3.14
N LEU A 121 0.02 -5.88 1.98
CA LEU A 121 0.03 -7.15 1.26
C LEU A 121 0.79 -8.23 2.04
N THR A 122 0.14 -9.38 2.17
CA THR A 122 0.66 -10.55 2.85
C THR A 122 0.62 -11.79 1.95
N ASN A 123 0.77 -12.96 2.56
CA ASN A 123 0.65 -14.25 1.91
C ASN A 123 -0.69 -14.42 1.20
N ARG A 124 -0.74 -15.35 0.25
CA ARG A 124 -1.98 -15.74 -0.41
C ARG A 124 -2.94 -16.39 0.59
N TYR A 125 -4.20 -16.06 0.50
CA TYR A 125 -5.25 -16.68 1.31
C TYR A 125 -5.44 -18.17 0.93
N SER A 126 -5.31 -18.47 -0.36
CA SER A 126 -5.59 -19.80 -0.91
C SER A 126 -4.64 -20.91 -0.42
N ASP A 127 -3.36 -20.62 -0.21
CA ASP A 127 -2.35 -21.64 0.13
C ASP A 127 -1.29 -21.17 1.14
N GLY A 128 -1.40 -19.93 1.61
CA GLY A 128 -0.48 -19.36 2.58
C GLY A 128 0.91 -19.00 2.03
N MET A 129 1.16 -19.17 0.73
CA MET A 129 2.48 -18.82 0.16
C MET A 129 2.74 -17.31 0.20
N PHE A 130 3.94 -16.96 0.63
CA PHE A 130 4.43 -15.59 0.67
C PHE A 130 5.34 -15.29 -0.54
N GLN A 131 5.69 -14.01 -0.72
CA GLN A 131 6.59 -13.60 -1.79
C GLN A 131 7.96 -14.31 -1.70
N ILE A 132 8.57 -14.61 -2.85
CA ILE A 132 9.84 -15.34 -2.93
C ILE A 132 11.00 -14.54 -2.30
N ASN A 133 11.00 -13.20 -2.49
CA ASN A 133 12.01 -12.28 -1.95
C ASN A 133 11.64 -11.76 -0.56
N VAL A 134 11.38 -12.65 0.38
CA VAL A 134 10.97 -12.33 1.77
C VAL A 134 11.93 -11.32 2.41
N ASP A 135 13.22 -11.44 2.12
CA ASP A 135 14.28 -10.56 2.63
C ASP A 135 14.16 -9.09 2.19
N GLU A 136 13.34 -8.79 1.21
CA GLU A 136 13.06 -7.41 0.79
C GLU A 136 11.81 -6.84 1.44
N ASN A 137 10.99 -7.69 2.10
CA ASN A 137 9.78 -7.27 2.75
C ASN A 137 10.06 -6.74 4.15
N ALA A 138 9.79 -5.45 4.39
CA ALA A 138 10.07 -4.79 5.67
C ALA A 138 9.27 -5.37 6.84
N PHE A 139 8.03 -5.81 6.60
CA PHE A 139 7.20 -6.44 7.63
C PHE A 139 7.74 -7.83 8.01
N ALA A 140 8.03 -8.67 7.02
CA ALA A 140 8.61 -9.99 7.25
C ALA A 140 9.95 -9.91 8.00
N LYS A 141 10.84 -9.01 7.59
CA LYS A 141 12.11 -8.76 8.29
C LYS A 141 11.92 -8.36 9.74
N ARG A 142 10.92 -7.52 10.03
CA ARG A 142 10.64 -7.08 11.39
C ARG A 142 10.17 -8.24 12.27
N ILE A 143 9.28 -9.08 11.75
CA ILE A 143 8.85 -10.30 12.46
C ILE A 143 10.03 -11.24 12.69
N GLN A 144 10.84 -11.48 11.66
CA GLN A 144 12.05 -12.29 11.76
C GLN A 144 13.01 -11.76 12.83
N SER A 145 13.23 -10.45 12.87
CA SER A 145 14.10 -9.84 13.90
C SER A 145 13.58 -10.07 15.32
N PHE A 146 12.27 -10.01 15.56
CA PHE A 146 11.71 -10.32 16.88
C PHE A 146 11.93 -11.78 17.27
N VAL A 147 11.81 -12.67 16.30
CA VAL A 147 12.08 -14.10 16.49
C VAL A 147 13.55 -14.36 16.80
N GLU A 148 14.47 -13.76 16.04
CA GLU A 148 15.92 -13.91 16.24
C GLU A 148 16.41 -13.35 17.57
N ILE A 149 15.86 -12.21 18.00
CA ILE A 149 16.16 -11.58 19.30
C ILE A 149 15.53 -12.38 20.45
N GLY A 150 14.49 -13.18 20.18
CA GLY A 150 13.73 -13.89 21.23
C GLY A 150 12.92 -12.96 22.14
N ALA A 151 12.68 -11.72 21.71
CA ALA A 151 11.97 -10.71 22.48
C ALA A 151 10.96 -9.95 21.61
N PHE A 152 9.79 -9.69 22.19
CA PHE A 152 8.74 -8.92 21.54
C PHE A 152 8.34 -7.73 22.43
N PRO A 153 8.27 -6.50 21.89
CA PRO A 153 7.89 -5.33 22.66
C PRO A 153 6.47 -5.46 23.22
N LYS A 154 6.31 -5.39 24.54
CA LYS A 154 5.01 -5.59 25.21
C LYS A 154 3.92 -4.64 24.72
N TYR A 155 4.28 -3.39 24.40
CA TYR A 155 3.32 -2.39 23.92
C TYR A 155 2.68 -2.81 22.59
N LEU A 156 3.39 -3.53 21.73
CA LEU A 156 2.84 -4.01 20.45
C LEU A 156 1.74 -5.06 20.61
N LEU A 157 1.74 -5.81 21.72
CA LEU A 157 0.73 -6.84 21.98
C LEU A 157 -0.69 -6.27 22.17
N GLN A 158 -0.81 -4.98 22.39
CA GLN A 158 -2.10 -4.29 22.56
C GLN A 158 -2.67 -3.78 21.24
N HIS A 159 -1.89 -3.87 20.16
CA HIS A 159 -2.28 -3.36 18.84
C HIS A 159 -2.79 -4.47 17.94
N ALA A 160 -3.48 -4.06 16.89
CA ALA A 160 -3.88 -4.91 15.79
C ALA A 160 -3.24 -4.40 14.50
N ILE A 161 -3.10 -5.28 13.52
CA ILE A 161 -2.50 -4.98 12.22
C ILE A 161 -3.47 -5.38 11.11
N GLU A 162 -3.51 -4.56 10.08
CA GLU A 162 -4.18 -4.85 8.84
C GLU A 162 -3.29 -5.80 8.00
N LEU A 163 -3.87 -6.89 7.50
CA LEU A 163 -3.21 -7.88 6.68
C LEU A 163 -4.11 -8.23 5.48
N THR A 164 -3.72 -7.76 4.30
CA THR A 164 -4.45 -8.00 3.05
C THR A 164 -3.80 -9.14 2.26
N PRO A 165 -4.50 -10.28 2.06
CA PRO A 165 -3.99 -11.36 1.22
C PRO A 165 -3.81 -10.90 -0.23
N VAL A 166 -2.65 -11.20 -0.82
CA VAL A 166 -2.27 -10.68 -2.13
C VAL A 166 -3.16 -11.19 -3.26
N ASP A 167 -3.63 -12.43 -3.18
CA ASP A 167 -4.53 -13.04 -4.18
C ASP A 167 -5.92 -12.40 -4.14
N LEU A 168 -6.48 -12.14 -2.96
CA LEU A 168 -7.75 -11.44 -2.82
C LEU A 168 -7.65 -9.97 -3.25
N CYS A 169 -6.51 -9.32 -2.98
CA CYS A 169 -6.25 -7.99 -3.49
C CYS A 169 -6.22 -7.99 -5.03
N ALA A 170 -5.51 -8.92 -5.66
CA ALA A 170 -5.44 -9.04 -7.10
C ALA A 170 -6.81 -9.30 -7.74
N GLU A 171 -7.61 -10.19 -7.16
CA GLU A 171 -8.99 -10.44 -7.59
C GLU A 171 -9.86 -9.16 -7.51
N SER A 172 -9.74 -8.42 -6.41
CA SER A 172 -10.46 -7.16 -6.24
C SER A 172 -10.07 -6.13 -7.30
N ILE A 173 -8.79 -6.02 -7.63
CA ILE A 173 -8.30 -5.14 -8.70
C ILE A 173 -8.93 -5.53 -10.04
N ILE A 174 -8.91 -6.82 -10.39
CA ILE A 174 -9.50 -7.29 -11.66
C ILE A 174 -11.00 -6.95 -11.70
N ARG A 175 -11.73 -7.20 -10.62
CA ARG A 175 -13.17 -6.87 -10.54
C ARG A 175 -13.42 -5.37 -10.74
N ILE A 176 -12.63 -4.50 -10.12
CA ILE A 176 -12.73 -3.04 -10.30
C ILE A 176 -12.45 -2.65 -11.76
N LEU A 177 -11.52 -3.33 -12.44
CA LEU A 177 -11.19 -3.09 -13.83
C LEU A 177 -12.31 -3.49 -14.79
N GLU A 178 -13.03 -4.56 -14.49
CA GLU A 178 -14.12 -5.11 -15.30
C GLU A 178 -15.42 -4.32 -15.15
N TYR A 179 -15.65 -3.73 -13.97
CA TYR A 179 -16.86 -2.96 -13.72
C TYR A 179 -16.65 -1.48 -14.02
N SER A 180 -17.57 -0.90 -14.78
CA SER A 180 -17.65 0.55 -14.90
C SER A 180 -18.16 1.14 -13.60
N SER A 181 -17.41 2.03 -13.00
CA SER A 181 -17.76 2.74 -11.77
C SER A 181 -17.61 4.24 -11.97
N ASN A 182 -18.49 5.00 -11.36
CA ASN A 182 -18.34 6.46 -11.26
C ASN A 182 -17.36 6.86 -10.14
N CYS A 183 -16.84 5.88 -9.40
CA CYS A 183 -15.85 6.11 -8.34
C CYS A 183 -14.45 6.04 -8.95
N ASN A 184 -13.61 7.00 -8.57
CA ASN A 184 -12.22 7.07 -9.00
C ASN A 184 -11.24 6.56 -7.96
N VAL A 185 -11.65 6.39 -6.71
CA VAL A 185 -10.80 5.93 -5.60
C VAL A 185 -11.44 4.72 -4.94
N PHE A 186 -10.64 3.71 -4.64
CA PHE A 186 -11.07 2.49 -3.98
C PHE A 186 -10.10 2.11 -2.86
N HIS A 187 -10.65 1.70 -1.72
CA HIS A 187 -9.90 1.09 -0.64
C HIS A 187 -9.89 -0.43 -0.80
N ILE A 188 -8.71 -1.01 -1.02
CA ILE A 188 -8.52 -2.45 -1.17
C ILE A 188 -7.69 -2.94 0.00
N TYR A 189 -8.35 -3.26 1.09
CA TYR A 189 -7.71 -3.77 2.30
C TYR A 189 -8.64 -4.72 3.06
N ASN A 190 -8.07 -5.49 3.98
CA ASN A 190 -8.84 -6.36 4.86
C ASN A 190 -9.36 -5.55 6.07
N PRO A 191 -10.68 -5.34 6.21
CA PRO A 191 -11.22 -4.60 7.35
C PRO A 191 -11.11 -5.36 8.68
N ASN A 192 -10.83 -6.67 8.63
CA ASN A 192 -10.68 -7.49 9.83
C ASN A 192 -9.23 -7.43 10.32
N LEU A 193 -8.98 -6.56 11.30
CA LEU A 193 -7.67 -6.42 11.89
C LEU A 193 -7.26 -7.66 12.68
N VAL A 194 -6.00 -8.05 12.56
CA VAL A 194 -5.41 -9.17 13.29
C VAL A 194 -4.69 -8.66 14.53
N SER A 195 -5.09 -9.14 15.71
CA SER A 195 -4.40 -8.81 16.96
C SER A 195 -2.94 -9.30 16.92
N ILE A 196 -2.00 -8.41 17.22
CA ILE A 196 -0.58 -8.79 17.32
C ILE A 196 -0.35 -9.81 18.42
N ARG A 197 -1.15 -9.79 19.50
CA ARG A 197 -1.13 -10.84 20.52
C ARG A 197 -1.50 -12.21 19.97
N LEU A 198 -2.46 -12.28 19.03
CA LEU A 198 -2.82 -13.52 18.36
C LEU A 198 -1.64 -14.04 17.52
N LEU A 199 -1.00 -13.18 16.74
CA LEU A 199 0.20 -13.53 15.96
C LEU A 199 1.34 -14.03 16.86
N TYR A 200 1.57 -13.37 18.01
CA TYR A 200 2.60 -13.78 18.97
C TYR A 200 2.32 -15.16 19.60
N ASN A 201 1.05 -15.45 19.91
CA ASN A 201 0.65 -16.71 20.54
C ASN A 201 0.47 -17.87 19.55
N THR A 202 0.39 -17.57 18.24
CA THR A 202 0.28 -18.61 17.22
C THR A 202 1.65 -19.24 17.03
N PRO A 203 1.80 -20.58 17.22
CA PRO A 203 3.07 -21.25 16.97
C PRO A 203 3.44 -21.07 15.50
N VAL A 204 4.43 -20.24 15.24
CA VAL A 204 5.00 -20.14 13.89
C VAL A 204 5.73 -21.44 13.63
N SER A 205 5.17 -22.27 12.76
CA SER A 205 5.87 -23.45 12.26
C SER A 205 7.05 -22.95 11.41
N TYR A 206 8.24 -22.93 12.01
CA TYR A 206 9.48 -22.38 11.43
C TYR A 206 9.98 -23.10 10.18
N THR A 207 9.27 -24.12 9.68
CA THR A 207 9.72 -24.95 8.57
C THR A 207 9.75 -24.23 7.23
N HIS A 208 9.15 -23.04 7.09
CA HIS A 208 9.13 -22.30 5.83
C HIS A 208 9.97 -21.01 5.82
N LEU A 209 10.62 -20.64 6.93
CA LEU A 209 11.53 -19.51 6.99
C LEU A 209 13.02 -19.89 6.87
N ARG A 210 13.30 -21.18 6.67
CA ARG A 210 14.62 -21.71 6.35
C ARG A 210 14.57 -22.36 4.98
N ALA A 211 14.61 -21.58 3.94
CA ALA A 211 14.98 -22.04 2.60
C ALA A 211 15.79 -20.92 1.93
#